data_1cb4d51c1d32c0b91f5e0ca49bfd2744
#
_entry.id   1cb4d51c1d32c0b91f5e0ca49bfd2744
#
_cell.length_a   1.000
_cell.length_b   1.000
_cell.length_c   1.000
_cell.angle_alpha   90.00
_cell.angle_beta   90.00
_cell.angle_gamma   90.00
#
_symmetry.space_group_name_H-M   'P 1'
#
loop_
_entity.id
_entity.type
_entity.pdbx_description
1 polymer ?
#
loop_
_entity_poly.entity_id
_entity_poly.type
_entity_poly.pdbx_seq_one_letter_code
_entity_poly.pdbx_strand_id
1 'polypeptide(L)'
;MAELAQLEARLAIALRTRAELEAQLTQPEVLADHTALARIGRELSRTAPLAEAAATLSSARARTSDAKAMELDPGADAEMRSLAAAERAAAEAIERDLIERLPALLLDPDPNDGKDVLIEVRPAAGGDEAGFSPANSSAATSATPNGAAGRLRWTG
;
A
#
# COMPACT_ATOMS: atom_id res chain seq x y z
N MET A 1 5.03 18.18 -13.43
CA MET A 1 6.34 17.60 -13.85
C MET A 1 7.32 17.51 -12.67
N ALA A 2 7.62 18.60 -11.94
CA ALA A 2 8.54 18.55 -10.78
C ALA A 2 8.01 17.66 -9.64
N GLU A 3 6.72 17.72 -9.34
CA GLU A 3 6.08 16.91 -8.31
C GLU A 3 6.16 15.40 -8.60
N LEU A 4 5.88 14.99 -9.83
CA LEU A 4 6.00 13.58 -10.24
C LEU A 4 7.44 13.08 -10.09
N ALA A 5 8.43 13.86 -10.54
CA ALA A 5 9.84 13.49 -10.39
C ALA A 5 10.24 13.35 -8.91
N GLN A 6 9.67 14.18 -8.02
CA GLN A 6 9.91 14.07 -6.60
C GLN A 6 9.29 12.80 -6.00
N LEU A 7 8.06 12.45 -6.41
CA LEU A 7 7.41 11.21 -5.98
C LEU A 7 8.18 9.97 -6.46
N GLU A 8 8.63 9.97 -7.71
CA GLU A 8 9.46 8.89 -8.27
C GLU A 8 10.80 8.75 -7.55
N ALA A 9 11.43 9.87 -7.20
CA ALA A 9 12.66 9.85 -6.41
C ALA A 9 12.44 9.25 -5.01
N ARG A 10 11.34 9.60 -4.34
CA ARG A 10 10.97 9.02 -3.03
C ARG A 10 10.67 7.51 -3.16
N LEU A 11 9.96 7.10 -4.19
CA LEU A 11 9.71 5.69 -4.48
C LEU A 11 11.02 4.92 -4.69
N ALA A 12 11.95 5.47 -5.46
CA ALA A 12 13.25 4.86 -5.71
C ALA A 12 14.08 4.69 -4.42
N ILE A 13 14.02 5.67 -3.51
CA ILE A 13 14.66 5.58 -2.19
C ILE A 13 14.03 4.44 -1.37
N ALA A 14 12.70 4.39 -1.31
CA ALA A 14 11.99 3.34 -0.56
C ALA A 14 12.32 1.93 -1.08
N LEU A 15 12.40 1.75 -2.41
CA LEU A 15 12.77 0.48 -3.02
C LEU A 15 14.23 0.09 -2.73
N ARG A 16 15.13 1.07 -2.69
CA ARG A 16 16.54 0.82 -2.31
C ARG A 16 16.62 0.37 -0.85
N THR A 17 15.95 1.07 0.06
CA THR A 17 15.90 0.67 1.48
C THR A 17 15.32 -0.73 1.64
N ARG A 18 14.27 -1.07 0.88
CA ARG A 18 13.72 -2.42 0.86
C ARG A 18 14.75 -3.48 0.43
N ALA A 19 15.48 -3.23 -0.66
CA ALA A 19 16.53 -4.14 -1.14
C ALA A 19 17.66 -4.34 -0.11
N GLU A 20 18.03 -3.27 0.61
CA GLU A 20 19.00 -3.34 1.71
C GLU A 20 18.50 -4.20 2.87
N LEU A 21 17.21 -4.09 3.24
CA LEU A 21 16.59 -4.92 4.27
C LEU A 21 16.50 -6.40 3.83
N GLU A 22 16.16 -6.66 2.58
CA GLU A 22 16.16 -8.02 2.01
C GLU A 22 17.57 -8.62 2.02
N ALA A 23 18.60 -7.85 1.70
CA ALA A 23 19.98 -8.28 1.79
C ALA A 23 20.42 -8.59 3.23
N GLN A 24 19.92 -7.84 4.23
CA GLN A 24 20.19 -8.14 5.64
C GLN A 24 19.63 -9.49 6.07
N LEU A 25 18.49 -9.93 5.52
CA LEU A 25 17.90 -11.24 5.82
C LEU A 25 18.75 -12.43 5.36
N THR A 26 19.74 -12.21 4.50
CA THR A 26 20.68 -13.27 4.08
C THR A 26 21.87 -13.43 5.03
N GLN A 27 22.02 -12.53 6.01
CA GLN A 27 23.15 -12.54 6.94
C GLN A 27 22.90 -13.53 8.09
N PRO A 28 23.84 -14.46 8.38
CA PRO A 28 23.67 -15.46 9.43
C PRO A 28 23.41 -14.87 10.82
N GLU A 29 24.04 -13.74 11.12
CA GLU A 29 23.90 -13.03 12.40
C GLU A 29 22.45 -12.52 12.58
N VAL A 30 21.84 -12.01 11.51
CA VAL A 30 20.44 -11.54 11.50
C VAL A 30 19.49 -12.72 11.62
N LEU A 31 19.77 -13.83 10.94
CA LEU A 31 18.94 -15.04 11.01
C LEU A 31 18.95 -15.68 12.40
N ALA A 32 19.99 -15.48 13.20
CA ALA A 32 20.07 -15.95 14.57
C ALA A 32 19.37 -15.02 15.58
N ASP A 33 19.06 -13.79 15.20
CA ASP A 33 18.41 -12.79 16.07
C ASP A 33 16.93 -12.63 15.73
N HIS A 34 16.05 -13.25 16.53
CA HIS A 34 14.60 -13.17 16.37
C HIS A 34 14.06 -11.73 16.45
N THR A 35 14.71 -10.85 17.22
CA THR A 35 14.28 -9.45 17.36
C THR A 35 14.60 -8.67 16.09
N ALA A 36 15.79 -8.88 15.53
CA ALA A 36 16.20 -8.30 14.25
C ALA A 36 15.29 -8.79 13.11
N LEU A 37 15.01 -10.10 13.04
CA LEU A 37 14.09 -10.68 12.06
C LEU A 37 12.68 -10.07 12.14
N ALA A 38 12.13 -9.96 13.35
CA ALA A 38 10.80 -9.36 13.54
C ALA A 38 10.76 -7.89 13.14
N ARG A 39 11.81 -7.13 13.42
CA ARG A 39 11.94 -5.72 13.01
C ARG A 39 12.00 -5.60 11.49
N ILE A 40 12.91 -6.33 10.84
CA ILE A 40 13.09 -6.30 9.38
C ILE A 40 11.82 -6.78 8.68
N GLY A 41 11.18 -7.83 9.18
CA GLY A 41 9.92 -8.34 8.63
C GLY A 41 8.79 -7.28 8.65
N ARG A 42 8.67 -6.51 9.73
CA ARG A 42 7.71 -5.39 9.78
C ARG A 42 8.02 -4.31 8.76
N GLU A 43 9.28 -3.90 8.65
CA GLU A 43 9.69 -2.89 7.65
C GLU A 43 9.45 -3.35 6.22
N LEU A 44 9.76 -4.61 5.90
CA LEU A 44 9.47 -5.19 4.58
C LEU A 44 7.97 -5.24 4.28
N SER A 45 7.15 -5.62 5.26
CA SER A 45 5.68 -5.61 5.12
C SER A 45 5.14 -4.21 4.84
N ARG A 46 5.71 -3.18 5.47
CA ARG A 46 5.32 -1.78 5.26
C ARG A 46 5.68 -1.27 3.86
N THR A 47 6.80 -1.73 3.31
CA THR A 47 7.24 -1.34 1.96
C THR A 47 6.65 -2.21 0.85
N ALA A 48 5.94 -3.30 1.17
CA ALA A 48 5.34 -4.20 0.18
C ALA A 48 4.40 -3.49 -0.80
N PRO A 49 3.45 -2.62 -0.37
CA PRO A 49 2.57 -1.91 -1.29
C PRO A 49 3.32 -0.98 -2.25
N LEU A 50 4.44 -0.37 -1.79
CA LEU A 50 5.28 0.48 -2.64
C LEU A 50 6.00 -0.35 -3.71
N ALA A 51 6.50 -1.53 -3.36
CA ALA A 51 7.16 -2.44 -4.31
C ALA A 51 6.17 -2.93 -5.38
N GLU A 52 4.95 -3.27 -4.99
CA GLU A 52 3.88 -3.68 -5.90
C GLU A 52 3.47 -2.53 -6.84
N ALA A 53 3.28 -1.33 -6.31
CA ALA A 53 2.97 -0.15 -7.10
C ALA A 53 4.09 0.16 -8.12
N ALA A 54 5.35 0.06 -7.71
CA ALA A 54 6.50 0.27 -8.58
C ALA A 54 6.58 -0.76 -9.72
N ALA A 55 6.36 -2.04 -9.41
CA ALA A 55 6.35 -3.11 -10.41
C ALA A 55 5.21 -2.91 -11.43
N THR A 56 4.01 -2.56 -10.95
CA THR A 56 2.85 -2.28 -11.80
C THR A 56 3.08 -1.05 -12.67
N LEU A 57 3.67 0.03 -12.12
CA LEU A 57 4.00 1.24 -12.85
C LEU A 57 5.03 0.95 -13.97
N SER A 58 6.07 0.19 -13.65
CA SER A 58 7.08 -0.24 -14.63
C SER A 58 6.47 -1.08 -15.75
N SER A 59 5.61 -2.03 -15.41
CA SER A 59 4.88 -2.86 -16.38
C SER A 59 3.95 -2.03 -17.28
N ALA A 60 3.19 -1.10 -16.71
CA ALA A 60 2.30 -0.23 -17.47
C ALA A 60 3.08 0.64 -18.47
N ARG A 61 4.22 1.19 -18.05
CA ARG A 61 5.10 1.97 -18.94
C ARG A 61 5.71 1.15 -20.07
N ALA A 62 6.15 -0.07 -19.78
CA ALA A 62 6.65 -0.99 -20.81
C ALA A 62 5.55 -1.30 -21.84
N ARG A 63 4.34 -1.68 -21.37
CA ARG A 63 3.18 -1.92 -22.25
C ARG A 63 2.81 -0.70 -23.10
N THR A 64 2.84 0.50 -22.54
CA THR A 64 2.62 1.76 -23.27
C THR A 64 3.67 1.95 -24.37
N SER A 65 4.95 1.68 -24.07
CA SER A 65 6.05 1.76 -25.04
C SER A 65 5.89 0.76 -26.18
N ASP A 66 5.59 -0.50 -25.85
CA ASP A 66 5.43 -1.57 -26.84
C ASP A 66 4.21 -1.33 -27.73
N ALA A 67 3.09 -0.87 -27.15
CA ALA A 67 1.90 -0.52 -27.91
C ALA A 67 2.16 0.65 -28.87
N LYS A 68 2.87 1.69 -28.42
CA LYS A 68 3.27 2.81 -29.30
C LYS A 68 4.16 2.34 -30.45
N ALA A 69 5.10 1.44 -30.19
CA ALA A 69 5.94 0.88 -31.23
C ALA A 69 5.11 0.11 -32.28
N MET A 70 4.12 -0.67 -31.83
CA MET A 70 3.23 -1.40 -32.73
C MET A 70 2.29 -0.49 -33.52
N GLU A 71 1.78 0.60 -32.94
CA GLU A 71 0.99 1.61 -33.68
C GLU A 71 1.76 2.25 -34.83
N LEU A 72 3.09 2.40 -34.65
CA LEU A 72 4.00 3.02 -35.62
C LEU A 72 4.60 2.02 -36.61
N ASP A 73 4.39 0.71 -36.42
CA ASP A 73 4.94 -0.31 -37.32
C ASP A 73 4.29 -0.23 -38.70
N PRO A 74 5.07 -0.03 -39.77
CA PRO A 74 4.56 -0.03 -41.12
C PRO A 74 3.95 -1.38 -41.55
N GLY A 75 4.40 -2.48 -40.92
CA GLY A 75 3.90 -3.84 -41.21
C GLY A 75 2.60 -4.20 -40.49
N ALA A 76 2.18 -3.39 -39.49
CA ALA A 76 0.94 -3.65 -38.78
C ALA A 76 -0.28 -3.30 -39.65
N ASP A 77 -1.26 -4.18 -39.62
CA ASP A 77 -2.56 -3.93 -40.23
C ASP A 77 -3.45 -3.02 -39.38
N ALA A 78 -4.63 -2.67 -39.87
CA ALA A 78 -5.55 -1.76 -39.17
C ALA A 78 -6.08 -2.35 -37.87
N GLU A 79 -6.28 -3.67 -37.80
CA GLU A 79 -6.76 -4.38 -36.60
C GLU A 79 -5.68 -4.38 -35.52
N MET A 80 -4.43 -4.71 -35.89
CA MET A 80 -3.29 -4.67 -34.98
C MET A 80 -3.06 -3.28 -34.40
N ARG A 81 -3.14 -2.22 -35.21
CA ARG A 81 -3.02 -0.83 -34.73
C ARG A 81 -4.15 -0.44 -33.79
N SER A 82 -5.38 -0.88 -34.09
CA SER A 82 -6.54 -0.64 -33.22
C SER A 82 -6.38 -1.32 -31.86
N LEU A 83 -5.91 -2.57 -31.85
CA LEU A 83 -5.62 -3.31 -30.63
C LEU A 83 -4.50 -2.64 -29.83
N ALA A 84 -3.42 -2.23 -30.49
CA ALA A 84 -2.31 -1.51 -29.85
C ALA A 84 -2.76 -0.19 -29.23
N ALA A 85 -3.63 0.58 -29.93
CA ALA A 85 -4.19 1.82 -29.38
C ALA A 85 -5.07 1.56 -28.14
N ALA A 86 -5.86 0.49 -28.12
CA ALA A 86 -6.65 0.10 -26.95
C ALA A 86 -5.76 -0.33 -25.78
N GLU A 87 -4.72 -1.12 -26.06
CA GLU A 87 -3.74 -1.55 -25.06
C GLU A 87 -2.98 -0.35 -24.44
N ARG A 88 -2.55 0.57 -25.28
CA ARG A 88 -1.91 1.82 -24.83
C ARG A 88 -2.84 2.61 -23.91
N ALA A 89 -4.09 2.81 -24.29
CA ALA A 89 -5.07 3.55 -23.48
C ALA A 89 -5.29 2.89 -22.11
N ALA A 90 -5.37 1.56 -22.07
CA ALA A 90 -5.50 0.79 -20.83
C ALA A 90 -4.26 0.92 -19.94
N ALA A 91 -3.06 0.80 -20.51
CA ALA A 91 -1.81 0.94 -19.77
C ALA A 91 -1.61 2.36 -19.21
N GLU A 92 -1.91 3.39 -20.02
CA GLU A 92 -1.87 4.80 -19.58
C GLU A 92 -2.91 5.11 -18.49
N ALA A 93 -4.06 4.43 -18.46
CA ALA A 93 -5.03 4.56 -17.38
C ALA A 93 -4.51 3.98 -16.07
N ILE A 94 -3.86 2.81 -16.10
CA ILE A 94 -3.20 2.19 -14.94
C ILE A 94 -2.10 3.12 -14.41
N GLU A 95 -1.27 3.67 -15.28
CA GLU A 95 -0.21 4.61 -14.88
C GLU A 95 -0.78 5.83 -14.15
N ARG A 96 -1.84 6.45 -14.69
CA ARG A 96 -2.50 7.62 -14.05
C ARG A 96 -3.05 7.28 -12.67
N ASP A 97 -3.80 6.18 -12.53
CA ASP A 97 -4.34 5.75 -11.24
C ASP A 97 -3.24 5.55 -10.20
N LEU A 98 -2.15 4.89 -10.59
CA LEU A 98 -1.01 4.68 -9.69
C LEU A 98 -0.33 5.98 -9.28
N ILE A 99 -0.14 6.93 -10.20
CA ILE A 99 0.46 8.23 -9.91
C ILE A 99 -0.41 9.02 -8.93
N GLU A 100 -1.73 8.97 -9.07
CA GLU A 100 -2.67 9.62 -8.15
C GLU A 100 -2.63 9.00 -6.74
N ARG A 101 -2.43 7.69 -6.64
CA ARG A 101 -2.35 6.95 -5.35
C ARG A 101 -0.97 7.01 -4.70
N LEU A 102 0.07 7.27 -5.46
CA LEU A 102 1.47 7.23 -5.00
C LEU A 102 1.75 8.17 -3.80
N PRO A 103 1.22 9.41 -3.72
CA PRO A 103 1.40 10.25 -2.55
C PRO A 103 0.90 9.59 -1.25
N ALA A 104 -0.26 8.93 -1.29
CA ALA A 104 -0.82 8.25 -0.13
C ALA A 104 0.03 7.04 0.30
N LEU A 105 0.57 6.29 -0.67
CA LEU A 105 1.47 5.16 -0.40
C LEU A 105 2.83 5.60 0.17
N LEU A 106 3.27 6.81 -0.13
CA LEU A 106 4.53 7.39 0.34
C LEU A 106 4.40 8.19 1.64
N LEU A 107 3.20 8.25 2.23
CA LEU A 107 3.05 8.84 3.55
C LEU A 107 3.78 7.99 4.59
N ASP A 108 4.51 8.68 5.47
CA ASP A 108 5.10 8.01 6.61
C ASP A 108 3.97 7.44 7.48
N PRO A 109 4.08 6.17 7.91
CA PRO A 109 3.08 5.57 8.78
C PRO A 109 3.01 6.32 10.10
N ASP A 110 1.81 6.43 10.65
CA ASP A 110 1.64 6.97 11.99
C ASP A 110 2.45 6.12 12.98
N PRO A 111 3.33 6.73 13.81
CA PRO A 111 4.09 6.02 14.84
C PRO A 111 3.19 5.30 15.86
N ASN A 112 1.89 5.57 15.83
CA ASN A 112 0.90 4.93 16.69
C ASN A 112 0.17 3.75 16.04
N ASP A 113 0.30 3.54 14.72
CA ASP A 113 -0.39 2.44 13.99
C ASP A 113 -0.09 1.04 14.56
N GLY A 114 1.04 0.87 15.22
CA GLY A 114 1.45 -0.40 15.83
C GLY A 114 1.21 -0.47 17.35
N LYS A 115 0.55 0.52 17.94
CA LYS A 115 0.28 0.56 19.38
C LYS A 115 -1.12 0.07 19.70
N ASP A 116 -1.24 -0.63 20.82
CA ASP A 116 -2.54 -1.01 21.35
C ASP A 116 -3.30 0.25 21.81
N VAL A 117 -4.58 0.31 21.49
CA VAL A 117 -5.47 1.40 21.93
C VAL A 117 -6.33 0.87 23.07
N LEU A 118 -6.26 1.53 24.21
CA LEU A 118 -7.15 1.28 25.35
C LEU A 118 -8.38 2.18 25.20
N ILE A 119 -9.55 1.59 24.99
CA ILE A 119 -10.83 2.31 24.95
C ILE A 119 -11.55 2.09 26.27
N GLU A 120 -11.68 3.12 27.07
CA GLU A 120 -12.47 3.12 28.31
C GLU A 120 -13.89 3.62 28.00
N VAL A 121 -14.86 2.74 28.06
CA VAL A 121 -16.27 3.09 27.91
C VAL A 121 -16.89 3.26 29.29
N ARG A 122 -17.22 4.50 29.66
CA ARG A 122 -17.94 4.79 30.91
C ARG A 122 -19.42 4.94 30.62
N PRO A 123 -20.31 4.27 31.37
CA PRO A 123 -21.73 4.53 31.26
C PRO A 123 -22.02 6.00 31.64
N ALA A 124 -22.61 6.76 30.71
CA ALA A 124 -23.06 8.10 31.02
C ALA A 124 -24.30 8.01 31.93
N ALA A 125 -24.30 8.78 32.99
CA ALA A 125 -25.51 8.99 33.82
C ALA A 125 -26.49 9.87 33.04
N GLY A 126 -27.28 9.25 32.19
CA GLY A 126 -28.35 9.89 31.41
C GLY A 126 -29.56 8.97 31.39
N GLY A 127 -30.75 9.53 31.57
CA GLY A 127 -32.01 8.80 31.70
C GLY A 127 -32.31 7.83 30.56
N ASP A 128 -33.50 7.22 30.58
CA ASP A 128 -33.97 6.09 29.74
C ASP A 128 -33.75 6.20 28.21
N GLU A 129 -33.27 7.31 27.70
CA GLU A 129 -32.93 7.52 26.28
C GLU A 129 -31.46 7.24 25.93
N ALA A 130 -30.60 6.99 26.90
CA ALA A 130 -29.20 6.61 26.67
C ALA A 130 -29.08 5.08 26.46
N GLY A 131 -29.81 4.55 25.50
CA GLY A 131 -29.77 3.15 25.07
C GLY A 131 -28.47 2.70 24.42
N PHE A 132 -27.31 3.27 24.83
CA PHE A 132 -25.99 2.79 24.48
C PHE A 132 -25.58 1.71 25.48
N SER A 133 -26.09 0.50 25.28
CA SER A 133 -25.58 -0.68 25.98
C SER A 133 -24.12 -0.92 25.58
N PRO A 134 -23.22 -1.22 26.54
CA PRO A 134 -21.84 -1.62 26.24
C PRO A 134 -21.74 -2.77 25.22
N ALA A 135 -22.78 -3.61 25.14
CA ALA A 135 -22.88 -4.68 24.16
C ALA A 135 -23.01 -4.18 22.71
N ASN A 136 -23.61 -2.98 22.49
CA ASN A 136 -23.76 -2.40 21.16
C ASN A 136 -22.54 -1.58 20.71
N SER A 137 -21.76 -1.05 21.65
CA SER A 137 -20.54 -0.29 21.30
C SER A 137 -19.39 -1.21 20.88
N SER A 138 -19.37 -2.47 21.32
CA SER A 138 -18.37 -3.45 20.87
C SER A 138 -18.52 -3.85 19.40
N ALA A 139 -19.75 -3.78 18.86
CA ALA A 139 -20.01 -4.05 17.44
C ALA A 139 -19.60 -2.88 16.53
N ALA A 140 -19.63 -1.64 17.04
CA ALA A 140 -19.25 -0.44 16.27
C ALA A 140 -17.73 -0.25 16.17
N THR A 141 -16.97 -0.83 17.12
CA THR A 141 -15.50 -0.64 17.20
C THR A 141 -14.72 -1.69 16.41
N SER A 142 -15.38 -2.75 15.91
CA SER A 142 -14.73 -3.78 15.08
C SER A 142 -14.56 -3.40 13.61
N ALA A 143 -15.14 -2.28 13.17
CA ALA A 143 -15.00 -1.74 11.83
C ALA A 143 -13.97 -0.59 11.84
N THR A 144 -12.68 -0.92 11.85
CA THR A 144 -11.67 0.05 11.48
C THR A 144 -11.64 0.18 9.95
N PRO A 145 -11.55 1.38 9.38
CA PRO A 145 -11.58 1.60 7.93
C PRO A 145 -10.42 0.94 7.17
N ASN A 146 -9.44 0.37 7.85
CA ASN A 146 -8.25 -0.25 7.27
C ASN A 146 -8.18 -1.78 7.43
N GLY A 147 -9.27 -2.47 7.79
CA GLY A 147 -9.29 -3.95 7.80
C GLY A 147 -8.38 -4.64 8.82
N ALA A 148 -7.79 -3.90 9.75
CA ALA A 148 -7.03 -4.49 10.85
C ALA A 148 -7.99 -5.11 11.88
N ALA A 149 -8.01 -6.45 11.95
CA ALA A 149 -8.79 -7.18 12.94
C ALA A 149 -8.15 -7.02 14.34
N GLY A 150 -8.61 -6.04 15.08
CA GLY A 150 -8.26 -5.88 16.50
C GLY A 150 -8.95 -6.94 17.36
N ARG A 151 -8.23 -7.60 18.26
CA ARG A 151 -8.81 -8.46 19.28
C ARG A 151 -9.24 -7.62 20.48
N LEU A 152 -10.54 -7.55 20.76
CA LEU A 152 -11.08 -6.98 21.98
C LEU A 152 -10.86 -7.95 23.15
N ARG A 153 -10.14 -7.51 24.16
CA ARG A 153 -9.98 -8.24 25.42
C ARG A 153 -10.79 -7.51 26.49
N TRP A 154 -11.81 -8.18 27.02
CA TRP A 154 -12.55 -7.68 28.17
C TRP A 154 -11.78 -8.02 29.45
N THR A 155 -11.47 -7.01 30.24
CA THR A 155 -11.10 -7.15 31.64
C THR A 155 -12.25 -6.60 32.46
N GLY A 156 -13.11 -7.50 32.97
CA GLY A 156 -14.17 -7.19 33.94
C GLY A 156 -13.62 -6.83 35.32
#